data_117ad2b07fa014ad82e373696c6e3546
#
_entry.id   117ad2b07fa014ad82e373696c6e3546
#
_cell.length_a   1.000
_cell.length_b   1.000
_cell.length_c   1.000
_cell.angle_alpha   90.00
_cell.angle_beta   90.00
_cell.angle_gamma   90.00
#
_symmetry.space_group_name_H-M   'P 1'
#
loop_
_entity.id
_entity.type
_entity.pdbx_description
1 polymer ?
#
loop_
_entity_poly.entity_id
_entity_poly.type
_entity_poly.pdbx_seq_one_letter_code
_entity_poly.pdbx_strand_id
1 'polypeptide(L)'
;MEFNDGILKIYSVQDISEKGDKPKFEYNYLNSYYFSYSTVGVTRHYTAKANNELIENVVKIYQDRSIKIDDVIEIENNFYKVLLIQHTVDEDGIKISTISLSRYEEFSKKIKTY
;
A
#
# COMPACT_ATOMS: atom_id res chain seq x y z
N MET A 1 14.48 -14.16 -5.52
CA MET A 1 13.89 -12.88 -5.96
C MET A 1 14.59 -11.73 -5.26
N GLU A 2 14.95 -10.72 -6.00
CA GLU A 2 15.61 -9.55 -5.44
C GLU A 2 14.63 -8.39 -5.34
N PHE A 3 14.64 -7.72 -4.18
CA PHE A 3 13.82 -6.53 -3.95
C PHE A 3 14.76 -5.32 -3.97
N ASN A 4 14.99 -4.77 -5.14
CA ASN A 4 16.03 -3.76 -5.35
C ASN A 4 15.54 -2.46 -6.02
N ASP A 5 14.23 -2.23 -6.05
CA ASP A 5 13.69 -1.00 -6.63
C ASP A 5 13.58 0.15 -5.63
N GLY A 6 13.86 -0.12 -4.36
CA GLY A 6 13.85 0.91 -3.34
C GLY A 6 13.33 0.40 -2.01
N ILE A 7 12.95 1.35 -1.14
CA ILE A 7 12.39 1.07 0.17
C ILE A 7 11.01 1.71 0.24
N LEU A 8 10.02 0.94 0.70
CA LEU A 8 8.71 1.47 1.00
C LEU A 8 8.49 1.50 2.52
N LYS A 9 7.61 2.40 2.96
CA LYS A 9 7.20 2.51 4.36
C LYS A 9 5.71 2.25 4.46
N ILE A 10 5.30 1.56 5.51
CA ILE A 10 3.91 1.19 5.73
C ILE A 10 3.36 1.91 6.94
N TYR A 11 2.17 2.49 6.79
CA TYR A 11 1.47 3.20 7.85
C TYR A 11 0.08 2.59 8.01
N SER A 12 -0.35 2.39 9.26
CA SER A 12 -1.76 2.11 9.53
C SER A 12 -2.52 3.43 9.62
N VAL A 13 -3.81 3.39 9.30
CA VAL A 13 -4.68 4.56 9.34
C VAL A 13 -5.79 4.30 10.35
N GLN A 14 -5.96 5.23 11.28
CA GLN A 14 -6.99 5.15 12.29
C GLN A 14 -7.83 6.41 12.27
N ASP A 15 -9.15 6.26 12.27
CA ASP A 15 -10.06 7.39 12.41
C ASP A 15 -10.16 7.75 13.88
N ILE A 16 -9.69 8.93 14.23
CA ILE A 16 -9.71 9.45 15.61
C ILE A 16 -10.70 10.61 15.77
N SER A 17 -11.58 10.82 14.77
CA SER A 17 -12.55 11.89 14.85
C SER A 17 -13.56 11.63 15.97
N GLU A 18 -13.98 12.71 16.64
CA GLU A 18 -15.06 12.65 17.61
C GLU A 18 -16.41 12.75 16.90
N LYS A 19 -17.44 12.23 17.54
CA LYS A 19 -18.79 12.23 16.98
C LYS A 19 -19.24 13.66 16.70
N GLY A 20 -19.60 13.94 15.46
CA GLY A 20 -20.05 15.24 15.02
C GLY A 20 -18.95 16.16 14.48
N ASP A 21 -17.69 15.77 14.61
CA ASP A 21 -16.56 16.53 14.10
C ASP A 21 -16.21 16.11 12.67
N LYS A 22 -15.37 16.93 12.03
CA LYS A 22 -14.80 16.57 10.73
C LYS A 22 -13.94 15.33 10.90
N PRO A 23 -13.89 14.45 9.87
CA PRO A 23 -13.04 13.27 9.94
C PRO A 23 -11.58 13.64 10.20
N LYS A 24 -10.98 12.98 11.18
CA LYS A 24 -9.56 13.08 11.50
C LYS A 24 -8.95 11.72 11.48
N PHE A 25 -7.79 11.61 10.84
CA PHE A 25 -7.09 10.33 10.72
C PHE A 25 -5.72 10.42 11.36
N GLU A 26 -5.35 9.37 12.04
CA GLU A 26 -4.01 9.20 12.59
C GLU A 26 -3.27 8.17 11.75
N TYR A 27 -2.02 8.49 11.39
CA TYR A 27 -1.17 7.63 10.58
C TYR A 27 -0.01 7.15 11.44
N ASN A 28 0.04 5.84 11.64
CA ASN A 28 1.05 5.23 12.51
C ASN A 28 2.03 4.41 11.68
N TYR A 29 3.31 4.77 11.74
CA TYR A 29 4.36 4.03 11.08
C TYR A 29 4.45 2.61 11.63
N LEU A 30 4.42 1.61 10.74
CA LEU A 30 4.49 0.22 11.12
C LEU A 30 5.85 -0.41 10.80
N ASN A 31 6.27 -0.31 9.54
CA ASN A 31 7.49 -1.00 9.10
C ASN A 31 7.96 -0.48 7.75
N SER A 32 9.19 -0.83 7.39
CA SER A 32 9.79 -0.53 6.09
C SER A 32 10.32 -1.80 5.46
N TYR A 33 10.24 -1.89 4.14
CA TYR A 33 10.73 -3.05 3.39
C TYR A 33 11.40 -2.62 2.11
N TYR A 34 12.41 -3.37 1.70
CA TYR A 34 12.88 -3.33 0.33
C TYR A 34 11.79 -3.95 -0.55
N PHE A 35 11.61 -3.39 -1.72
CA PHE A 35 10.56 -3.85 -2.62
C PHE A 35 11.04 -3.91 -4.07
N SER A 36 10.26 -4.60 -4.90
CA SER A 36 10.39 -4.52 -6.35
C SER A 36 9.01 -4.27 -6.96
N TYR A 37 8.99 -3.55 -8.08
CA TYR A 37 7.76 -3.37 -8.84
C TYR A 37 7.38 -4.65 -9.55
N SER A 38 6.09 -4.87 -9.68
CA SER A 38 5.54 -5.99 -10.43
C SER A 38 4.72 -5.46 -11.59
N THR A 39 4.64 -6.23 -12.65
CA THR A 39 3.79 -5.90 -13.79
C THR A 39 2.32 -6.03 -13.40
N VAL A 40 1.52 -5.01 -13.72
CA VAL A 40 0.07 -5.06 -13.50
C VAL A 40 -0.57 -5.93 -14.56
N GLY A 41 -1.20 -7.03 -14.15
CA GLY A 41 -1.96 -7.87 -15.05
C GLY A 41 -3.35 -7.30 -15.31
N VAL A 42 -3.93 -7.64 -16.47
CA VAL A 42 -5.26 -7.17 -16.85
C VAL A 42 -6.33 -7.57 -15.82
N THR A 43 -6.27 -8.80 -15.34
CA THR A 43 -7.23 -9.32 -14.36
C THR A 43 -7.20 -8.50 -13.07
N ARG A 44 -6.00 -8.16 -12.60
CA ARG A 44 -5.84 -7.38 -11.37
C ARG A 44 -6.41 -5.96 -11.53
N HIS A 45 -6.18 -5.37 -12.69
CA HIS A 45 -6.72 -4.05 -13.02
C HIS A 45 -8.26 -4.04 -12.95
N TYR A 46 -8.90 -5.05 -13.52
CA TYR A 46 -10.35 -5.17 -13.47
C TYR A 46 -10.87 -5.39 -12.05
N THR A 47 -10.18 -6.15 -11.23
CA THR A 47 -10.57 -6.39 -9.85
C THR A 47 -10.62 -5.09 -9.05
N ALA A 48 -9.62 -4.23 -9.21
CA ALA A 48 -9.58 -2.93 -8.54
C ALA A 48 -10.66 -2.00 -9.07
N LYS A 49 -10.97 -2.07 -10.36
CA LYS A 49 -11.99 -1.23 -10.99
C LYS A 49 -13.37 -1.48 -10.40
N ALA A 50 -13.67 -2.67 -9.90
CA ALA A 50 -14.94 -2.99 -9.26
C ALA A 50 -15.21 -2.11 -8.02
N ASN A 51 -14.17 -1.52 -7.43
CA ASN A 51 -14.26 -0.62 -6.29
C ASN A 51 -14.13 0.85 -6.70
N ASN A 52 -14.25 1.16 -7.99
CA ASN A 52 -14.08 2.51 -8.55
C ASN A 52 -12.70 3.12 -8.29
N GLU A 53 -11.70 2.28 -8.13
CA GLU A 53 -10.32 2.71 -7.93
C GLU A 53 -9.41 2.04 -8.95
N LEU A 54 -8.39 2.78 -9.40
CA LEU A 54 -7.44 2.28 -10.38
C LEU A 54 -6.14 1.87 -9.68
N ILE A 55 -5.63 0.71 -10.06
CA ILE A 55 -4.31 0.27 -9.62
C ILE A 55 -3.26 1.09 -10.37
N GLU A 56 -2.47 1.87 -9.64
CA GLU A 56 -1.34 2.60 -10.23
C GLU A 56 -0.06 1.80 -10.21
N ASN A 57 0.19 1.10 -9.12
CA ASN A 57 1.40 0.31 -8.94
C ASN A 57 1.10 -1.02 -8.28
N VAL A 58 1.93 -2.00 -8.59
CA VAL A 58 1.94 -3.28 -7.87
C VAL A 58 3.36 -3.51 -7.41
N VAL A 59 3.53 -3.79 -6.12
CA VAL A 59 4.84 -4.01 -5.52
C VAL A 59 4.89 -5.37 -4.83
N LYS A 60 6.10 -5.92 -4.74
CA LYS A 60 6.35 -7.17 -4.04
C LYS A 60 7.37 -6.94 -2.93
N ILE A 61 7.08 -7.52 -1.77
CA ILE A 61 7.96 -7.49 -0.60
C ILE A 61 8.04 -8.88 0.01
N TYR A 62 8.97 -9.10 0.93
CA TYR A 62 8.91 -10.28 1.79
C TYR A 62 7.59 -10.28 2.53
N GLN A 63 7.00 -11.46 2.72
CA GLN A 63 5.64 -11.57 3.23
C GLN A 63 5.47 -10.91 4.60
N ASP A 64 4.47 -10.04 4.69
CA ASP A 64 4.02 -9.43 5.93
C ASP A 64 2.50 -9.54 5.98
N ARG A 65 1.99 -10.41 6.85
CA ARG A 65 0.56 -10.65 6.99
C ARG A 65 -0.14 -9.61 7.86
N SER A 66 0.60 -8.67 8.44
CA SER A 66 0.02 -7.60 9.24
C SER A 66 -0.51 -6.44 8.40
N ILE A 67 -0.13 -6.37 7.12
CA ILE A 67 -0.60 -5.33 6.20
C ILE A 67 -2.07 -5.55 5.91
N LYS A 68 -2.87 -4.47 5.96
CA LYS A 68 -4.31 -4.53 5.74
C LYS A 68 -4.70 -3.65 4.56
N ILE A 69 -5.84 -3.96 3.96
CA ILE A 69 -6.48 -3.08 2.97
C ILE A 69 -6.74 -1.75 3.66
N ASP A 70 -6.54 -0.66 2.91
CA ASP A 70 -6.61 0.73 3.37
C ASP A 70 -5.41 1.21 4.20
N ASP A 71 -4.42 0.37 4.46
CA ASP A 71 -3.14 0.87 4.95
C ASP A 71 -2.50 1.77 3.88
N VAL A 72 -1.59 2.63 4.30
CA VAL A 72 -0.91 3.59 3.42
C VAL A 72 0.55 3.20 3.25
N ILE A 73 1.02 3.27 2.01
CA ILE A 73 2.41 2.97 1.68
C ILE A 73 3.06 4.21 1.07
N GLU A 74 4.23 4.55 1.57
CA GLU A 74 5.04 5.65 1.04
C GLU A 74 6.20 5.10 0.22
N ILE A 75 6.34 5.58 -1.03
CA ILE A 75 7.45 5.28 -1.92
C ILE A 75 7.94 6.60 -2.51
N GLU A 76 9.18 6.98 -2.23
CA GLU A 76 9.81 8.20 -2.79
C GLU A 76 8.95 9.45 -2.59
N ASN A 77 8.41 9.63 -1.38
CA ASN A 77 7.54 10.76 -1.01
C ASN A 77 6.18 10.77 -1.71
N ASN A 78 5.82 9.68 -2.38
CA ASN A 78 4.48 9.50 -2.92
C ASN A 78 3.71 8.52 -2.02
N PHE A 79 2.44 8.80 -1.81
CA PHE A 79 1.61 8.02 -0.90
C PHE A 79 0.55 7.25 -1.66
N TYR A 80 0.35 6.00 -1.28
CA TYR A 80 -0.57 5.08 -1.94
C TYR A 80 -1.42 4.37 -0.91
N LYS A 81 -2.63 4.02 -1.31
CA LYS A 81 -3.54 3.21 -0.50
C LYS A 81 -3.46 1.76 -0.95
N VAL A 82 -3.44 0.85 0.01
CA VAL A 82 -3.44 -0.58 -0.28
C VAL A 82 -4.84 -1.01 -0.72
N LEU A 83 -4.96 -1.52 -1.94
CA LEU A 83 -6.23 -2.00 -2.49
C LEU A 83 -6.39 -3.50 -2.37
N LEU A 84 -5.34 -4.25 -2.69
CA LEU A 84 -5.36 -5.70 -2.67
C LEU A 84 -4.04 -6.22 -2.15
N ILE A 85 -4.07 -7.35 -1.46
CA ILE A 85 -2.88 -8.02 -0.96
C ILE A 85 -3.00 -9.50 -1.32
N GLN A 86 -1.94 -10.05 -1.91
CA GLN A 86 -1.86 -11.48 -2.18
C GLN A 86 -0.60 -12.02 -1.55
N HIS A 87 -0.75 -13.04 -0.72
CA HIS A 87 0.36 -13.75 -0.11
C HIS A 87 0.62 -15.02 -0.91
N THR A 88 1.80 -15.11 -1.50
CA THR A 88 2.17 -16.22 -2.37
C THR A 88 3.56 -16.72 -2.02
N VAL A 89 3.95 -17.81 -2.68
CA VAL A 89 5.29 -18.36 -2.58
C VAL A 89 5.85 -18.36 -3.99
N ASP A 90 7.07 -17.84 -4.16
CA ASP A 90 7.69 -17.79 -5.47
C ASP A 90 8.32 -19.15 -5.86
N GLU A 91 8.99 -19.18 -7.03
CA GLU A 91 9.61 -20.41 -7.55
C GLU A 91 10.67 -20.99 -6.64
N ASP A 92 11.33 -20.15 -5.86
CA ASP A 92 12.38 -20.54 -4.94
C ASP A 92 11.87 -20.86 -3.53
N GLY A 93 10.55 -20.87 -3.33
CA GLY A 93 9.95 -21.13 -2.03
C GLY A 93 9.92 -19.93 -1.10
N ILE A 94 10.23 -18.73 -1.59
CA ILE A 94 10.22 -17.51 -0.78
C ILE A 94 8.78 -17.00 -0.66
N LYS A 95 8.37 -16.72 0.58
CA LYS A 95 7.04 -16.15 0.86
C LYS A 95 7.03 -14.66 0.54
N ILE A 96 6.08 -14.24 -0.25
CA ILE A 96 5.99 -12.88 -0.79
C ILE A 96 4.59 -12.32 -0.57
N SER A 97 4.53 -11.01 -0.29
CA SER A 97 3.29 -10.24 -0.34
C SER A 97 3.31 -9.38 -1.59
N THR A 98 2.30 -9.53 -2.43
CA THR A 98 2.10 -8.69 -3.62
C THR A 98 0.99 -7.72 -3.33
N ILE A 99 1.30 -6.43 -3.38
CA ILE A 99 0.42 -5.36 -2.93
C ILE A 99 0.05 -4.48 -4.11
N SER A 100 -1.25 -4.33 -4.35
CA SER A 100 -1.77 -3.43 -5.39
C SER A 100 -2.12 -2.09 -4.76
N LEU A 101 -1.65 -1.02 -5.36
CA LEU A 101 -1.69 0.32 -4.80
C LEU A 101 -2.44 1.30 -5.70
N SER A 102 -3.19 2.22 -5.09
CA SER A 102 -3.74 3.39 -5.76
C SER A 102 -3.20 4.65 -5.09
N ARG A 103 -3.27 5.79 -5.79
CA ARG A 103 -2.78 7.06 -5.25
C ARG A 103 -3.61 7.51 -4.06
N TYR A 104 -2.94 8.02 -3.04
CA TYR A 104 -3.59 8.54 -1.84
C TYR A 104 -3.23 10.02 -1.66
N GLU A 105 -3.95 10.89 -2.34
CA GLU A 105 -3.62 12.31 -2.38
C GLU A 105 -3.87 13.03 -1.05
N GLU A 106 -4.91 12.66 -0.32
CA GLU A 106 -5.22 13.27 0.97
C GLU A 106 -4.09 13.14 1.97
N PHE A 107 -3.46 11.96 2.03
CA PHE A 107 -2.31 11.73 2.91
C PHE A 107 -1.16 12.64 2.52
N SER A 108 -0.86 12.76 1.24
CA SER A 108 0.21 13.62 0.74
C SER A 108 -0.02 15.08 1.14
N LYS A 109 -1.26 15.57 1.03
CA LYS A 109 -1.61 16.94 1.42
C LYS A 109 -1.40 17.17 2.91
N LYS A 110 -1.82 16.23 3.76
CA LYS A 110 -1.66 16.33 5.21
C LYS A 110 -0.20 16.34 5.63
N ILE A 111 0.62 15.49 5.04
CA ILE A 111 2.05 15.44 5.32
C ILE A 111 2.74 16.76 4.94
N LYS A 112 2.32 17.38 3.84
CA LYS A 112 2.93 18.62 3.35
C LYS A 112 2.58 19.84 4.20
N THR A 113 1.58 19.76 5.08
CA THR A 113 1.18 20.87 5.94
C THR A 113 1.98 20.93 7.24
N TYR A 114 2.83 19.99 7.48
CA TYR A 114 3.70 19.98 8.65
C TYR A 114 5.03 20.74 8.38
#